data_268927ceaa52957b2f5a018d9539c48d
#
_entry.id   268927ceaa52957b2f5a018d9539c48d
#
_cell.length_a   1.000
_cell.length_b   1.000
_cell.length_c   1.000
_cell.angle_alpha   90.00
_cell.angle_beta   90.00
_cell.angle_gamma   90.00
#
_symmetry.space_group_name_H-M   'P 1'
#
loop_
_entity.id
_entity.type
_entity.pdbx_description
1 polymer ?
#
loop_
_entity_poly.entity_id
_entity_poly.type
_entity_poly.pdbx_seq_one_letter_code
_entity_poly.pdbx_strand_id
1 'polypeptide(L)'
;MGCSDDDQIVAIQPVSQVSVDLLQVPYQTLSEYRFFEETLSELTPTFGVLPYEPISSLFSNYAKKSRFIWLPNGTIGTYNGDANNIELPVGSVIIKNFYYDNVLPDNSRVIIETRLMIRKAEGWTFAEYFWNEQQTEAFLDVQGDGGFKYVSWMEDGEQREINYRMPSGSECFTCHKSNTTNEPIGIKPQSLNNTFSFADGMQNQLQKWIEVGYLQDNLPSNIITVVDYTDTSQDLETRVRSYVDINCASCHRDEGHCNYRPMRFAFSENNLLENLGLCVTPDQLLENLSSDQKLIKPGDPENSVIYYRLNVTAEEERMPLLGRSVIHNDGVALLRDWINSLETPCD
;
A
#
# COMPACT_ATOMS: atom_id res chain seq x y z
N MET A 1 56.53 29.42 -18.43
CA MET A 1 56.07 28.88 -17.15
C MET A 1 54.61 29.28 -17.03
N GLY A 2 53.71 28.41 -17.36
CA GLY A 2 52.28 28.59 -17.19
C GLY A 2 51.82 27.64 -16.10
N CYS A 3 51.39 28.16 -14.96
CA CYS A 3 50.63 27.39 -13.97
C CYS A 3 49.19 27.30 -14.45
N SER A 4 48.77 26.12 -14.81
CA SER A 4 47.36 25.80 -14.90
C SER A 4 46.96 25.20 -13.55
N ASP A 5 46.40 26.02 -12.69
CA ASP A 5 45.63 25.51 -11.56
C ASP A 5 44.30 25.00 -12.11
N ASP A 6 44.19 23.72 -12.37
CA ASP A 6 42.91 23.02 -12.51
C ASP A 6 42.29 22.92 -11.11
N ASP A 7 41.59 23.96 -10.71
CA ASP A 7 40.64 23.89 -9.59
C ASP A 7 39.56 22.89 -9.95
N GLN A 8 39.76 21.65 -9.57
CA GLN A 8 38.67 20.64 -9.58
C GLN A 8 37.59 21.14 -8.65
N ILE A 9 36.49 21.68 -9.21
CA ILE A 9 35.28 21.95 -8.47
C ILE A 9 34.75 20.61 -8.01
N VAL A 10 35.05 20.24 -6.78
CA VAL A 10 34.42 19.09 -6.14
C VAL A 10 32.95 19.45 -5.94
N ALA A 11 32.07 18.86 -6.73
CA ALA A 11 30.62 19.02 -6.56
C ALA A 11 30.26 18.57 -5.14
N ILE A 12 29.82 19.54 -4.33
CA ILE A 12 29.29 19.22 -2.99
C ILE A 12 28.04 18.37 -3.21
N GLN A 13 28.10 17.11 -2.79
CA GLN A 13 26.93 16.24 -2.83
C GLN A 13 25.88 16.80 -1.87
N PRO A 14 24.62 16.96 -2.31
CA PRO A 14 23.57 17.44 -1.43
C PRO A 14 23.40 16.47 -0.26
N VAL A 15 23.20 17.01 0.93
CA VAL A 15 22.96 16.22 2.14
C VAL A 15 21.47 16.30 2.46
N SER A 16 20.86 15.14 2.77
CA SER A 16 19.47 15.10 3.19
C SER A 16 19.27 15.96 4.45
N GLN A 17 18.21 16.77 4.44
CA GLN A 17 17.78 17.57 5.59
C GLN A 17 16.82 16.81 6.51
N VAL A 18 16.45 15.60 6.14
CA VAL A 18 15.53 14.76 6.92
C VAL A 18 16.07 14.55 8.32
N SER A 19 15.20 14.73 9.30
CA SER A 19 15.48 14.56 10.73
C SER A 19 14.71 13.37 11.28
N VAL A 20 15.40 12.30 11.66
CA VAL A 20 14.81 11.12 12.31
C VAL A 20 15.72 10.72 13.47
N ASP A 21 15.36 11.16 14.67
CA ASP A 21 16.00 10.71 15.92
C ASP A 21 15.18 9.56 16.50
N LEU A 22 15.72 8.35 16.45
CA LEU A 22 15.01 7.12 16.88
C LEU A 22 14.65 7.11 18.37
N LEU A 23 15.25 7.99 19.18
CA LEU A 23 14.90 8.15 20.61
C LEU A 23 13.71 9.09 20.81
N GLN A 24 13.44 9.97 19.85
CA GLN A 24 12.40 11.01 19.96
C GLN A 24 11.17 10.73 19.09
N VAL A 25 11.33 9.96 17.99
CA VAL A 25 10.19 9.66 17.11
C VAL A 25 9.19 8.71 17.78
N PRO A 26 7.86 8.89 17.53
CA PRO A 26 7.28 9.84 16.57
C PRO A 26 7.25 11.27 17.09
N TYR A 27 7.53 12.26 16.20
CA TYR A 27 7.44 13.68 16.52
C TYR A 27 5.97 14.14 16.59
N GLN A 28 5.74 15.34 17.18
CA GLN A 28 4.38 15.86 17.35
C GLN A 28 3.76 16.36 16.05
N THR A 29 4.59 16.86 15.12
CA THR A 29 4.15 17.35 13.81
C THR A 29 4.93 16.70 12.68
N LEU A 30 4.29 16.61 11.50
CA LEU A 30 4.90 16.00 10.32
C LEU A 30 6.08 16.83 9.78
N SER A 31 6.00 18.16 9.89
CA SER A 31 7.05 19.06 9.43
C SER A 31 8.38 18.88 10.16
N GLU A 32 8.39 18.38 11.39
CA GLU A 32 9.61 18.13 12.16
C GLU A 32 10.54 17.12 11.50
N TYR A 33 10.00 16.20 10.70
CA TYR A 33 10.80 15.23 9.95
C TYR A 33 11.52 15.82 8.73
N ARG A 34 11.04 16.95 8.19
CA ARG A 34 11.56 17.58 6.97
C ARG A 34 11.57 16.65 5.75
N PHE A 35 10.55 15.80 5.63
CA PHE A 35 10.41 14.95 4.45
C PHE A 35 10.03 15.73 3.20
N PHE A 36 9.33 16.83 3.37
CA PHE A 36 8.81 17.65 2.28
C PHE A 36 9.32 19.09 2.39
N GLU A 37 9.30 19.81 1.28
CA GLU A 37 9.66 21.22 1.22
C GLU A 37 8.66 22.12 1.96
N GLU A 38 8.90 23.43 2.02
CA GLU A 38 8.18 24.36 2.88
C GLU A 38 6.65 24.36 2.72
N THR A 39 6.13 24.13 1.50
CA THR A 39 4.69 23.98 1.30
C THR A 39 4.31 22.51 1.52
N LEU A 40 4.09 22.15 2.79
CA LEU A 40 3.92 20.75 3.21
C LEU A 40 2.84 20.00 2.40
N SER A 41 1.73 20.66 2.05
CA SER A 41 0.63 20.05 1.29
C SER A 41 0.96 19.73 -0.17
N GLU A 42 2.00 20.32 -0.73
CA GLU A 42 2.47 19.98 -2.08
C GLU A 42 3.15 18.61 -2.10
N LEU A 43 3.57 18.12 -0.94
CA LEU A 43 4.29 16.85 -0.79
C LEU A 43 5.52 16.74 -1.70
N THR A 44 6.17 17.89 -2.03
CA THR A 44 7.42 17.91 -2.78
C THR A 44 8.53 17.32 -1.93
N PRO A 45 9.13 16.17 -2.30
CA PRO A 45 10.08 15.49 -1.44
C PRO A 45 11.41 16.26 -1.36
N THR A 46 11.97 16.39 -0.17
CA THR A 46 13.32 16.91 0.02
C THR A 46 14.37 15.91 -0.45
N PHE A 47 15.61 16.37 -0.67
CA PHE A 47 16.68 15.50 -1.13
C PHE A 47 16.84 14.25 -0.24
N GLY A 48 16.85 13.09 -0.87
CA GLY A 48 16.92 11.79 -0.22
C GLY A 48 15.56 11.16 0.11
N VAL A 49 14.45 11.88 -0.06
CA VAL A 49 13.11 11.26 0.04
C VAL A 49 12.66 10.84 -1.35
N LEU A 50 12.50 9.55 -1.58
CA LEU A 50 12.24 8.98 -2.90
C LEU A 50 10.76 8.58 -3.04
N PRO A 51 10.03 9.08 -4.05
CA PRO A 51 8.68 8.62 -4.33
C PRO A 51 8.69 7.20 -4.91
N TYR A 52 7.62 6.44 -4.63
CA TYR A 52 7.41 5.13 -5.24
C TYR A 52 5.93 4.78 -5.33
N GLU A 53 5.58 3.83 -6.20
CA GLU A 53 4.22 3.32 -6.31
C GLU A 53 4.20 1.83 -6.67
N PRO A 54 3.46 0.98 -5.91
CA PRO A 54 3.24 -0.40 -6.30
C PRO A 54 2.44 -0.49 -7.61
N ILE A 55 2.75 -1.48 -8.45
CA ILE A 55 2.07 -1.75 -9.73
C ILE A 55 0.55 -1.83 -9.53
N SER A 56 0.10 -2.60 -8.55
CA SER A 56 -1.30 -2.67 -8.15
C SER A 56 -1.52 -1.86 -6.87
N SER A 57 -2.53 -0.99 -6.88
CA SER A 57 -2.82 -0.11 -5.73
C SER A 57 -3.79 -0.78 -4.76
N LEU A 58 -3.47 -0.69 -3.45
CA LEU A 58 -4.39 -1.10 -2.38
C LEU A 58 -5.60 -0.16 -2.34
N PHE A 59 -6.80 -0.71 -2.33
CA PHE A 59 -8.03 0.07 -2.20
C PHE A 59 -8.21 0.59 -0.77
N SER A 60 -8.60 1.84 -0.63
CA SER A 60 -9.03 2.45 0.63
C SER A 60 -10.00 3.60 0.35
N ASN A 61 -11.28 3.26 0.28
CA ASN A 61 -12.36 4.26 0.20
C ASN A 61 -12.21 5.28 -0.95
N TYR A 62 -11.65 4.89 -2.09
CA TYR A 62 -11.33 5.78 -3.22
C TYR A 62 -10.31 6.89 -2.90
N ALA A 63 -9.76 6.95 -1.70
CA ALA A 63 -8.66 7.87 -1.41
C ALA A 63 -7.44 7.54 -2.29
N LYS A 64 -6.90 8.55 -2.95
CA LYS A 64 -5.63 8.47 -3.66
C LYS A 64 -4.48 8.42 -2.67
N LYS A 65 -3.32 7.95 -3.12
CA LYS A 65 -2.15 7.80 -2.26
C LYS A 65 -0.91 8.32 -2.96
N SER A 66 -0.06 8.99 -2.21
CA SER A 66 1.34 9.20 -2.58
C SER A 66 2.23 8.52 -1.53
N ARG A 67 3.30 7.90 -1.99
CA ARG A 67 4.19 7.10 -1.15
C ARG A 67 5.62 7.52 -1.34
N PHE A 68 6.35 7.56 -0.24
CA PHE A 68 7.77 7.89 -0.26
C PHE A 68 8.54 6.97 0.68
N ILE A 69 9.83 6.87 0.43
CA ILE A 69 10.77 6.16 1.27
C ILE A 69 11.99 7.03 1.54
N TRP A 70 12.51 6.93 2.74
CA TRP A 70 13.77 7.54 3.12
C TRP A 70 14.63 6.54 3.91
N LEU A 71 15.93 6.51 3.60
CA LEU A 71 16.91 5.73 4.34
C LEU A 71 17.99 6.65 4.91
N PRO A 72 18.52 6.34 6.11
CA PRO A 72 19.66 7.06 6.68
C PRO A 72 20.89 7.00 5.75
N ASN A 73 21.66 8.07 5.69
CA ASN A 73 22.87 8.14 4.89
C ASN A 73 23.83 6.97 5.18
N GLY A 74 24.35 6.37 4.12
CA GLY A 74 25.31 5.27 4.21
C GLY A 74 24.70 3.92 4.59
N THR A 75 23.37 3.82 4.65
CA THR A 75 22.65 2.56 4.82
C THR A 75 22.04 2.11 3.50
N ILE A 76 21.79 0.81 3.35
CA ILE A 76 21.31 0.22 2.11
C ILE A 76 20.36 -0.93 2.42
N GLY A 77 19.27 -1.02 1.66
CA GLY A 77 18.32 -2.13 1.72
C GLY A 77 18.82 -3.36 0.98
N THR A 78 18.26 -4.51 1.33
CA THR A 78 18.67 -5.81 0.79
C THR A 78 17.49 -6.52 0.15
N TYR A 79 17.72 -7.09 -1.04
CA TYR A 79 16.77 -7.98 -1.69
C TYR A 79 16.70 -9.32 -0.92
N ASN A 80 15.48 -9.79 -0.67
CA ASN A 80 15.20 -11.03 0.07
C ASN A 80 14.16 -11.92 -0.66
N GLY A 81 14.19 -11.90 -1.98
CA GLY A 81 13.23 -12.62 -2.84
C GLY A 81 12.13 -11.73 -3.40
N ASP A 82 11.53 -12.16 -4.52
CA ASP A 82 10.55 -11.36 -5.28
C ASP A 82 9.29 -11.05 -4.46
N ALA A 83 8.82 -12.02 -3.70
CA ALA A 83 7.57 -11.97 -2.94
C ALA A 83 7.71 -11.43 -1.51
N ASN A 84 8.94 -11.22 -1.04
CA ASN A 84 9.22 -10.71 0.29
C ASN A 84 9.45 -9.19 0.25
N ASN A 85 9.19 -8.53 1.38
CA ASN A 85 9.56 -7.11 1.50
C ASN A 85 11.08 -6.94 1.38
N ILE A 86 11.50 -5.87 0.71
CA ILE A 86 12.89 -5.42 0.74
C ILE A 86 13.26 -5.18 2.22
N GLU A 87 14.35 -5.80 2.67
CA GLU A 87 14.86 -5.57 4.02
C GLU A 87 15.47 -4.17 4.11
N LEU A 88 14.84 -3.31 4.91
CA LEU A 88 15.29 -1.95 5.11
C LEU A 88 16.04 -1.80 6.42
N PRO A 89 17.13 -1.00 6.42
CA PRO A 89 17.97 -0.78 7.61
C PRO A 89 17.22 -0.02 8.71
N VAL A 90 17.70 -0.15 9.94
CA VAL A 90 17.22 0.64 11.08
C VAL A 90 17.36 2.14 10.76
N GLY A 91 16.32 2.90 11.08
CA GLY A 91 16.20 4.32 10.77
C GLY A 91 15.41 4.60 9.49
N SER A 92 15.15 3.62 8.64
CA SER A 92 14.34 3.83 7.44
C SER A 92 12.92 4.25 7.78
N VAL A 93 12.34 5.09 6.93
CA VAL A 93 10.95 5.56 7.07
C VAL A 93 10.21 5.34 5.76
N ILE A 94 9.04 4.71 5.85
CA ILE A 94 8.06 4.61 4.78
C ILE A 94 6.95 5.61 5.09
N ILE A 95 6.60 6.45 4.10
CA ILE A 95 5.64 7.54 4.22
C ILE A 95 4.50 7.26 3.26
N LYS A 96 3.25 7.32 3.73
CA LYS A 96 2.06 7.12 2.92
C LYS A 96 1.03 8.19 3.23
N ASN A 97 0.72 9.02 2.24
CA ASN A 97 -0.30 10.05 2.34
C ASN A 97 -1.59 9.56 1.69
N PHE A 98 -2.74 9.90 2.28
CA PHE A 98 -4.06 9.63 1.74
C PHE A 98 -4.76 10.94 1.46
N TYR A 99 -5.28 11.11 0.25
CA TYR A 99 -5.88 12.37 -0.18
C TYR A 99 -7.02 12.14 -1.18
N TYR A 100 -7.84 13.16 -1.35
CA TYR A 100 -8.82 13.28 -2.43
C TYR A 100 -8.49 14.51 -3.26
N ASP A 101 -8.70 14.41 -4.57
CA ASP A 101 -8.68 15.55 -5.47
C ASP A 101 -10.11 16.07 -5.69
N ASN A 102 -10.26 17.29 -6.19
CA ASN A 102 -11.52 17.92 -6.52
C ASN A 102 -12.52 17.97 -5.34
N VAL A 103 -12.00 18.15 -4.12
CA VAL A 103 -12.83 18.24 -2.90
C VAL A 103 -13.60 19.55 -2.88
N LEU A 104 -14.89 19.45 -2.60
CA LEU A 104 -15.79 20.58 -2.54
C LEU A 104 -15.68 21.33 -1.19
N PRO A 105 -15.93 22.68 -1.16
CA PRO A 105 -16.42 23.51 -2.27
C PRO A 105 -15.34 24.02 -3.22
N ASP A 106 -14.06 23.97 -2.85
CA ASP A 106 -12.96 24.69 -3.52
C ASP A 106 -12.39 23.93 -4.73
N ASN A 107 -12.86 22.70 -4.97
CA ASN A 107 -12.38 21.81 -6.03
C ASN A 107 -10.86 21.60 -5.94
N SER A 108 -10.35 21.46 -4.73
CA SER A 108 -8.92 21.36 -4.41
C SER A 108 -8.54 19.96 -3.93
N ARG A 109 -7.22 19.70 -3.85
CA ARG A 109 -6.71 18.51 -3.16
C ARG A 109 -6.81 18.73 -1.65
N VAL A 110 -7.29 17.69 -0.95
CA VAL A 110 -7.30 17.64 0.52
C VAL A 110 -6.63 16.36 0.98
N ILE A 111 -5.53 16.50 1.70
CA ILE A 111 -4.85 15.39 2.36
C ILE A 111 -5.57 15.12 3.68
N ILE A 112 -5.89 13.85 3.91
CA ILE A 112 -6.63 13.43 5.10
C ILE A 112 -5.67 13.06 6.21
N GLU A 113 -4.74 12.17 5.89
CA GLU A 113 -3.78 11.62 6.84
C GLU A 113 -2.45 11.28 6.17
N THR A 114 -1.39 11.28 6.96
CA THR A 114 -0.08 10.74 6.61
C THR A 114 0.29 9.65 7.62
N ARG A 115 0.59 8.46 7.14
CA ARG A 115 1.06 7.35 7.97
C ARG A 115 2.53 7.11 7.74
N LEU A 116 3.26 6.99 8.83
CA LEU A 116 4.66 6.62 8.82
C LEU A 116 4.85 5.22 9.38
N MET A 117 5.74 4.46 8.77
CA MET A 117 6.35 3.30 9.36
C MET A 117 7.84 3.58 9.55
N ILE A 118 8.29 3.55 10.80
CA ILE A 118 9.67 3.87 11.19
C ILE A 118 10.36 2.58 11.64
N ARG A 119 11.47 2.22 10.99
CA ARG A 119 12.24 1.02 11.33
C ARG A 119 13.12 1.27 12.54
N LYS A 120 12.74 0.71 13.68
CA LYS A 120 13.54 0.70 14.92
C LYS A 120 14.29 -0.63 15.04
N ALA A 121 15.21 -0.73 15.98
CA ALA A 121 15.97 -1.97 16.22
C ALA A 121 15.06 -3.16 16.58
N GLU A 122 13.99 -2.90 17.33
CA GLU A 122 12.99 -3.87 17.77
C GLU A 122 11.91 -4.22 16.71
N GLY A 123 11.83 -3.47 15.60
CA GLY A 123 10.85 -3.69 14.56
C GLY A 123 10.31 -2.39 13.97
N TRP A 124 9.18 -2.49 13.26
CA TRP A 124 8.48 -1.35 12.68
C TRP A 124 7.52 -0.72 13.67
N THR A 125 7.57 0.59 13.79
CA THR A 125 6.67 1.41 14.61
C THR A 125 5.78 2.25 13.69
N PHE A 126 4.50 2.39 14.04
CA PHE A 126 3.55 3.23 13.31
C PHE A 126 3.48 4.62 13.94
N ALA A 127 3.23 5.62 13.10
CA ALA A 127 2.86 6.96 13.51
C ALA A 127 1.83 7.50 12.50
N GLU A 128 0.71 7.98 12.99
CA GLU A 128 -0.39 8.47 12.19
C GLU A 128 -0.58 9.97 12.45
N TYR A 129 -0.66 10.75 11.36
CA TYR A 129 -0.75 12.21 11.40
C TYR A 129 -2.00 12.66 10.69
N PHE A 130 -2.83 13.47 11.36
CA PHE A 130 -4.06 14.03 10.81
C PHE A 130 -3.81 15.47 10.37
N TRP A 131 -4.18 15.77 9.11
CA TRP A 131 -4.01 17.08 8.54
C TRP A 131 -5.04 18.08 9.06
N ASN A 132 -4.57 19.30 9.37
CA ASN A 132 -5.46 20.40 9.72
C ASN A 132 -6.30 20.85 8.50
N GLU A 133 -7.36 21.61 8.76
CA GLU A 133 -8.26 22.10 7.69
C GLU A 133 -7.56 23.04 6.71
N GLN A 134 -6.57 23.79 7.18
CA GLN A 134 -5.80 24.74 6.36
C GLN A 134 -4.76 24.03 5.47
N GLN A 135 -4.57 22.74 5.61
CA GLN A 135 -3.58 21.94 4.87
C GLN A 135 -2.14 22.48 5.03
N THR A 136 -1.82 23.02 6.20
CA THR A 136 -0.50 23.61 6.50
C THR A 136 0.35 22.71 7.38
N GLU A 137 -0.26 21.79 8.15
CA GLU A 137 0.44 20.90 9.05
C GLU A 137 -0.39 19.64 9.32
N ALA A 138 0.30 18.56 9.69
CA ALA A 138 -0.31 17.33 10.17
C ALA A 138 0.20 16.98 11.57
N PHE A 139 -0.71 16.61 12.46
CA PHE A 139 -0.47 16.39 13.88
C PHE A 139 -0.59 14.91 14.23
N LEU A 140 0.33 14.45 15.08
CA LEU A 140 0.35 13.07 15.56
C LEU A 140 -0.95 12.73 16.31
N ASP A 141 -1.56 11.61 15.98
CA ASP A 141 -2.59 10.99 16.81
C ASP A 141 -1.94 10.38 18.06
N VAL A 142 -1.77 11.22 19.08
CA VAL A 142 -1.06 10.86 20.34
C VAL A 142 -1.81 9.77 21.12
N GLN A 143 -3.14 9.78 21.06
CA GLN A 143 -3.97 8.79 21.76
C GLN A 143 -4.07 7.47 20.99
N GLY A 144 -3.84 7.52 19.68
CA GLY A 144 -3.99 6.36 18.80
C GLY A 144 -5.44 5.91 18.64
N ASP A 145 -6.40 6.80 18.81
CA ASP A 145 -7.84 6.49 18.75
C ASP A 145 -8.36 6.50 17.32
N GLY A 146 -7.59 7.04 16.36
CA GLY A 146 -8.06 7.26 15.00
C GLY A 146 -9.09 8.38 14.93
N GLY A 147 -9.86 8.42 13.84
CA GLY A 147 -10.84 9.48 13.69
C GLY A 147 -11.71 9.33 12.45
N PHE A 148 -12.52 10.36 12.21
CA PHE A 148 -13.37 10.45 11.03
C PHE A 148 -13.22 11.82 10.38
N LYS A 149 -13.24 11.84 9.03
CA LYS A 149 -13.31 13.07 8.26
C LYS A 149 -14.33 12.93 7.14
N TYR A 150 -15.34 13.78 7.14
CA TYR A 150 -16.28 13.85 6.03
C TYR A 150 -15.60 14.52 4.84
N VAL A 151 -15.70 13.88 3.66
CA VAL A 151 -15.17 14.38 2.40
C VAL A 151 -16.23 14.27 1.33
N SER A 152 -16.43 15.35 0.57
CA SER A 152 -17.26 15.35 -0.63
C SER A 152 -16.41 15.84 -1.81
N TRP A 153 -16.39 15.09 -2.90
CA TRP A 153 -15.53 15.38 -4.06
C TRP A 153 -16.23 15.08 -5.38
N MET A 154 -15.70 15.67 -6.46
CA MET A 154 -16.14 15.37 -7.81
C MET A 154 -15.25 14.30 -8.45
N GLU A 155 -15.84 13.24 -8.98
CA GLU A 155 -15.16 12.18 -9.73
C GLU A 155 -16.01 11.77 -10.93
N ASP A 156 -15.43 11.79 -12.13
CA ASP A 156 -16.10 11.45 -13.39
C ASP A 156 -17.40 12.24 -13.65
N GLY A 157 -17.47 13.48 -13.15
CA GLY A 157 -18.62 14.37 -13.28
C GLY A 157 -19.72 14.14 -12.25
N GLU A 158 -19.54 13.20 -11.32
CA GLU A 158 -20.48 12.91 -10.24
C GLU A 158 -19.93 13.38 -8.90
N GLN A 159 -20.82 13.91 -8.05
CA GLN A 159 -20.47 14.19 -6.66
C GLN A 159 -20.51 12.90 -5.86
N ARG A 160 -19.40 12.62 -5.17
CA ARG A 160 -19.27 11.52 -4.22
C ARG A 160 -19.03 12.07 -2.82
N GLU A 161 -19.37 11.27 -1.83
CA GLU A 161 -19.16 11.63 -0.43
C GLU A 161 -18.83 10.41 0.41
N ILE A 162 -18.07 10.62 1.49
CA ILE A 162 -17.72 9.59 2.44
C ILE A 162 -17.44 10.19 3.81
N ASN A 163 -17.79 9.47 4.85
CA ASN A 163 -17.22 9.67 6.18
C ASN A 163 -15.97 8.79 6.29
N TYR A 164 -14.82 9.32 5.85
CA TYR A 164 -13.56 8.59 5.83
C TYR A 164 -13.12 8.27 7.26
N ARG A 165 -12.88 6.98 7.52
CA ARG A 165 -12.39 6.51 8.80
C ARG A 165 -10.88 6.38 8.78
N MET A 166 -10.20 7.13 9.63
CA MET A 166 -8.79 6.95 9.97
C MET A 166 -8.72 5.86 11.05
N PRO A 167 -7.98 4.76 10.86
CA PRO A 167 -7.94 3.67 11.81
C PRO A 167 -7.24 4.09 13.11
N SER A 168 -7.49 3.36 14.18
CA SER A 168 -6.72 3.50 15.40
C SER A 168 -5.34 2.88 15.28
N GLY A 169 -4.38 3.33 16.08
CA GLY A 169 -3.04 2.77 16.11
C GLY A 169 -3.01 1.26 16.35
N SER A 170 -3.94 0.73 17.15
CA SER A 170 -4.08 -0.71 17.41
C SER A 170 -4.56 -1.49 16.18
N GLU A 171 -5.35 -0.87 15.29
CA GLU A 171 -5.86 -1.49 14.07
C GLU A 171 -4.79 -1.64 12.98
N CYS A 172 -3.72 -0.86 13.03
CA CYS A 172 -2.58 -1.02 12.13
C CYS A 172 -2.01 -2.43 12.19
N PHE A 173 -1.95 -3.02 13.40
CA PHE A 173 -1.44 -4.37 13.62
C PHE A 173 -2.27 -5.46 12.91
N THR A 174 -3.54 -5.23 12.62
CA THR A 174 -4.38 -6.23 11.93
C THR A 174 -3.86 -6.52 10.52
N CYS A 175 -3.49 -5.48 9.77
CA CYS A 175 -3.01 -5.63 8.38
C CYS A 175 -1.49 -5.81 8.29
N HIS A 176 -0.74 -5.21 9.23
CA HIS A 176 0.72 -5.18 9.19
C HIS A 176 1.38 -6.27 10.04
N LYS A 177 0.59 -7.19 10.61
CA LYS A 177 1.10 -8.28 11.45
C LYS A 177 1.83 -9.34 10.63
N SER A 178 3.01 -9.74 11.13
CA SER A 178 3.72 -10.94 10.71
C SER A 178 4.18 -11.67 11.98
N ASN A 179 3.52 -12.75 12.36
CA ASN A 179 3.68 -13.41 13.65
C ASN A 179 3.51 -12.42 14.82
N THR A 180 4.61 -12.06 15.48
CA THR A 180 4.67 -11.11 16.62
C THR A 180 5.24 -9.75 16.24
N THR A 181 5.61 -9.54 14.98
CA THR A 181 6.22 -8.31 14.46
C THR A 181 5.30 -7.60 13.48
N ASN A 182 5.68 -6.39 13.09
CA ASN A 182 5.01 -5.64 12.05
C ASN A 182 5.83 -5.61 10.79
N GLU A 183 5.17 -5.59 9.63
CA GLU A 183 5.80 -5.50 8.32
C GLU A 183 5.14 -4.46 7.42
N PRO A 184 5.91 -3.82 6.53
CA PRO A 184 5.36 -2.98 5.47
C PRO A 184 4.50 -3.78 4.48
N ILE A 185 3.59 -3.08 3.80
CA ILE A 185 2.78 -3.61 2.71
C ILE A 185 3.14 -2.86 1.42
N GLY A 186 3.48 -3.62 0.36
CA GLY A 186 3.68 -3.08 -0.98
C GLY A 186 5.11 -2.68 -1.33
N ILE A 187 6.11 -3.00 -0.50
CA ILE A 187 7.53 -2.78 -0.84
C ILE A 187 8.25 -4.08 -1.26
N LYS A 188 7.51 -4.97 -1.92
CA LYS A 188 8.06 -6.20 -2.48
C LYS A 188 8.66 -5.92 -3.86
N PRO A 189 9.79 -6.55 -4.25
CA PRO A 189 10.33 -6.40 -5.61
C PRO A 189 9.30 -6.69 -6.70
N GLN A 190 8.47 -7.73 -6.54
CA GLN A 190 7.39 -8.08 -7.47
C GLN A 190 6.36 -6.95 -7.67
N SER A 191 6.20 -6.07 -6.69
CA SER A 191 5.25 -4.96 -6.72
C SER A 191 5.87 -3.64 -7.17
N LEU A 192 7.22 -3.54 -7.21
CA LEU A 192 7.96 -2.31 -7.52
C LEU A 192 8.75 -2.41 -8.84
N ASN A 193 8.78 -3.59 -9.48
CA ASN A 193 9.53 -3.77 -10.73
C ASN A 193 8.76 -3.22 -11.94
N ASN A 194 8.49 -1.92 -11.93
CA ASN A 194 7.82 -1.19 -13.01
C ASN A 194 8.46 0.19 -13.21
N THR A 195 8.13 0.80 -14.33
CA THR A 195 8.55 2.17 -14.64
C THR A 195 7.72 3.19 -13.87
N PHE A 196 8.39 4.18 -13.29
CA PHE A 196 7.80 5.29 -12.55
C PHE A 196 8.35 6.63 -13.06
N SER A 197 7.55 7.70 -12.97
CA SER A 197 7.94 9.05 -13.36
C SER A 197 8.60 9.77 -12.19
N PHE A 198 9.92 9.76 -12.15
CA PHE A 198 10.70 10.56 -11.19
C PHE A 198 10.91 11.98 -11.71
N ALA A 199 11.37 12.89 -10.86
CA ALA A 199 11.65 14.27 -11.24
C ALA A 199 12.71 14.38 -12.35
N ASP A 200 13.61 13.42 -12.44
CA ASP A 200 14.71 13.35 -13.42
C ASP A 200 14.40 12.43 -14.62
N GLY A 201 13.18 11.89 -14.72
CA GLY A 201 12.73 11.12 -15.87
C GLY A 201 12.06 9.78 -15.53
N MET A 202 11.68 9.06 -16.58
CA MET A 202 11.05 7.74 -16.48
C MET A 202 12.12 6.67 -16.25
N GLN A 203 11.98 5.90 -15.18
CA GLN A 203 12.93 4.84 -14.84
C GLN A 203 12.25 3.69 -14.09
N ASN A 204 12.81 2.47 -14.16
CA ASN A 204 12.37 1.36 -13.32
C ASN A 204 12.67 1.68 -11.85
N GLN A 205 11.70 1.48 -10.97
CA GLN A 205 11.78 1.85 -9.56
C GLN A 205 12.91 1.13 -8.82
N LEU A 206 13.08 -0.16 -9.03
CA LEU A 206 14.14 -0.93 -8.37
C LEU A 206 15.54 -0.46 -8.85
N GLN A 207 15.67 -0.14 -10.15
CA GLN A 207 16.91 0.43 -10.68
C GLN A 207 17.18 1.84 -10.11
N LYS A 208 16.14 2.64 -9.94
CA LYS A 208 16.25 3.95 -9.28
C LYS A 208 16.73 3.81 -7.83
N TRP A 209 16.20 2.83 -7.10
CA TRP A 209 16.62 2.58 -5.71
C TRP A 209 18.08 2.13 -5.64
N ILE A 210 18.57 1.34 -6.62
CA ILE A 210 19.99 0.98 -6.72
C ILE A 210 20.83 2.22 -7.01
N GLU A 211 20.46 3.02 -8.00
CA GLU A 211 21.19 4.25 -8.41
C GLU A 211 21.37 5.22 -7.25
N VAL A 212 20.32 5.46 -6.44
CA VAL A 212 20.40 6.37 -5.28
C VAL A 212 21.01 5.72 -4.03
N GLY A 213 21.42 4.46 -4.11
CA GLY A 213 22.04 3.73 -2.99
C GLY A 213 21.06 3.21 -1.94
N TYR A 214 19.78 3.10 -2.27
CA TYR A 214 18.74 2.59 -1.36
C TYR A 214 18.55 1.08 -1.45
N LEU A 215 19.05 0.43 -2.48
CA LEU A 215 18.96 -1.01 -2.68
C LEU A 215 20.30 -1.54 -3.21
N GLN A 216 20.74 -2.69 -2.70
CA GLN A 216 21.93 -3.38 -3.20
C GLN A 216 21.75 -3.80 -4.67
N ASP A 217 22.80 -3.67 -5.46
CA ASP A 217 22.83 -4.11 -6.86
C ASP A 217 23.08 -5.63 -6.96
N ASN A 218 22.11 -6.41 -6.48
CA ASN A 218 22.16 -7.87 -6.45
C ASN A 218 20.83 -8.51 -6.85
N LEU A 219 19.99 -7.76 -7.57
CA LEU A 219 18.71 -8.27 -8.05
C LEU A 219 18.90 -9.39 -9.09
N PRO A 220 18.04 -10.41 -9.11
CA PRO A 220 18.03 -11.39 -10.19
C PRO A 220 17.63 -10.70 -11.51
N SER A 221 18.10 -11.27 -12.62
CA SER A 221 17.79 -10.76 -13.96
C SER A 221 16.31 -10.89 -14.34
N ASN A 222 15.57 -11.74 -13.64
CA ASN A 222 14.16 -12.00 -13.90
C ASN A 222 13.39 -12.02 -12.58
N ILE A 223 12.67 -10.92 -12.30
CA ILE A 223 11.78 -10.80 -11.14
C ILE A 223 10.37 -11.11 -11.61
N ILE A 224 9.70 -12.07 -10.96
CA ILE A 224 8.28 -12.34 -11.19
C ILE A 224 7.47 -11.17 -10.65
N THR A 225 6.71 -10.47 -11.52
CA THR A 225 5.96 -9.27 -11.16
C THR A 225 4.47 -9.51 -11.13
N VAL A 226 3.78 -8.79 -10.25
CA VAL A 226 2.33 -8.58 -10.33
C VAL A 226 2.00 -7.69 -11.54
N VAL A 227 0.74 -7.66 -11.94
CA VAL A 227 0.26 -6.73 -12.98
C VAL A 227 -0.63 -5.66 -12.34
N ASP A 228 -0.84 -4.55 -13.02
CA ASP A 228 -1.90 -3.61 -12.66
C ASP A 228 -3.25 -4.29 -12.90
N TYR A 229 -4.01 -4.52 -11.82
CA TYR A 229 -5.31 -5.19 -11.93
C TYR A 229 -6.33 -4.39 -12.74
N THR A 230 -6.10 -3.11 -12.97
CA THR A 230 -6.97 -2.23 -13.78
C THR A 230 -6.65 -2.31 -15.28
N ASP A 231 -5.46 -2.78 -15.66
CA ASP A 231 -5.03 -2.92 -17.04
C ASP A 231 -5.75 -4.11 -17.73
N THR A 232 -6.78 -3.80 -18.49
CA THR A 232 -7.59 -4.80 -19.20
C THR A 232 -6.86 -5.53 -20.35
N SER A 233 -5.65 -5.12 -20.70
CA SER A 233 -4.81 -5.84 -21.67
C SER A 233 -4.12 -7.06 -21.04
N GLN A 234 -4.08 -7.15 -19.72
CA GLN A 234 -3.51 -8.27 -18.97
C GLN A 234 -4.53 -9.40 -18.82
N ASP A 235 -4.02 -10.60 -18.64
CA ASP A 235 -4.85 -11.78 -18.40
C ASP A 235 -5.72 -11.61 -17.13
N LEU A 236 -6.99 -12.01 -17.23
CA LEU A 236 -8.00 -11.79 -16.19
C LEU A 236 -7.64 -12.45 -14.86
N GLU A 237 -7.16 -13.72 -14.90
CA GLU A 237 -6.73 -14.42 -13.69
C GLU A 237 -5.53 -13.74 -13.06
N THR A 238 -4.54 -13.34 -13.85
CA THR A 238 -3.36 -12.62 -13.35
C THR A 238 -3.72 -11.29 -12.69
N ARG A 239 -4.71 -10.59 -13.24
CA ARG A 239 -5.27 -9.35 -12.64
C ARG A 239 -5.93 -9.63 -11.30
N VAL A 240 -6.76 -10.67 -11.21
CA VAL A 240 -7.38 -11.10 -9.94
C VAL A 240 -6.33 -11.47 -8.91
N ARG A 241 -5.33 -12.26 -9.29
CA ARG A 241 -4.24 -12.66 -8.42
C ARG A 241 -3.47 -11.46 -7.88
N SER A 242 -3.21 -10.46 -8.72
CA SER A 242 -2.56 -9.20 -8.33
C SER A 242 -3.44 -8.35 -7.41
N TYR A 243 -4.74 -8.32 -7.66
CA TYR A 243 -5.72 -7.62 -6.82
C TYR A 243 -5.80 -8.21 -5.41
N VAL A 244 -5.88 -9.53 -5.29
CA VAL A 244 -5.97 -10.18 -3.98
C VAL A 244 -4.63 -10.16 -3.22
N ASP A 245 -3.49 -10.14 -3.93
CA ASP A 245 -2.18 -9.97 -3.28
C ASP A 245 -2.13 -8.63 -2.52
N ILE A 246 -2.42 -7.53 -3.18
CA ILE A 246 -2.27 -6.22 -2.53
C ILE A 246 -3.38 -5.92 -1.51
N ASN A 247 -4.60 -6.43 -1.70
CA ASN A 247 -5.75 -6.11 -0.85
C ASN A 247 -6.01 -7.12 0.27
N CYS A 248 -5.55 -8.38 0.13
CA CYS A 248 -5.95 -9.47 1.02
C CYS A 248 -4.77 -10.24 1.63
N ALA A 249 -3.64 -10.38 0.90
CA ALA A 249 -2.54 -11.25 1.31
C ALA A 249 -1.87 -10.82 2.62
N SER A 250 -1.89 -9.52 2.97
CA SER A 250 -1.31 -9.07 4.24
C SER A 250 -1.94 -9.75 5.47
N CYS A 251 -3.24 -10.08 5.40
CA CYS A 251 -3.95 -10.81 6.44
C CYS A 251 -4.01 -12.32 6.17
N HIS A 252 -4.25 -12.73 4.90
CA HIS A 252 -4.45 -14.13 4.49
C HIS A 252 -3.13 -14.76 3.99
N ARG A 253 -2.22 -14.99 4.92
CA ARG A 253 -0.94 -15.70 4.78
C ARG A 253 -0.60 -16.40 6.09
N ASP A 254 0.37 -17.31 6.09
CA ASP A 254 0.70 -18.14 7.26
C ASP A 254 1.02 -17.33 8.53
N GLU A 255 1.65 -16.18 8.38
CA GLU A 255 2.06 -15.33 9.50
C GLU A 255 1.11 -14.16 9.76
N GLY A 256 0.05 -14.03 8.94
CA GLY A 256 -0.90 -12.93 8.98
C GLY A 256 -1.97 -13.07 10.07
N HIS A 257 -2.81 -12.03 10.17
CA HIS A 257 -3.92 -12.00 11.14
C HIS A 257 -4.94 -13.12 10.92
N CYS A 258 -5.19 -13.52 9.66
CA CYS A 258 -6.14 -14.56 9.28
C CYS A 258 -5.47 -15.90 8.90
N ASN A 259 -4.30 -16.21 9.47
CA ASN A 259 -3.53 -17.43 9.18
C ASN A 259 -4.30 -18.73 9.43
N TYR A 260 -5.34 -18.69 10.30
CA TYR A 260 -6.22 -19.80 10.61
C TYR A 260 -7.26 -20.11 9.49
N ARG A 261 -7.37 -19.25 8.47
CA ARG A 261 -8.21 -19.47 7.30
C ARG A 261 -7.41 -20.17 6.20
N PRO A 262 -8.07 -20.99 5.34
CA PRO A 262 -7.35 -21.79 4.32
C PRO A 262 -6.76 -20.96 3.19
N MET A 263 -7.28 -19.73 2.91
CA MET A 263 -6.84 -18.94 1.78
C MET A 263 -5.43 -18.40 1.97
N ARG A 264 -4.63 -18.42 0.87
CA ARG A 264 -3.29 -17.84 0.75
C ARG A 264 -3.25 -16.95 -0.49
N PHE A 265 -3.37 -15.65 -0.27
CA PHE A 265 -3.55 -14.68 -1.35
C PHE A 265 -2.26 -14.05 -1.85
N ALA A 266 -1.09 -14.38 -1.28
CA ALA A 266 0.19 -13.89 -1.79
C ALA A 266 0.38 -14.32 -3.25
N PHE A 267 0.87 -13.43 -4.11
CA PHE A 267 1.00 -13.70 -5.56
C PHE A 267 1.87 -14.91 -5.87
N SER A 268 2.85 -15.19 -5.02
CA SER A 268 3.71 -16.39 -5.09
C SER A 268 2.99 -17.69 -4.78
N GLU A 269 1.83 -17.66 -4.12
CA GLU A 269 1.11 -18.83 -3.63
C GLU A 269 -0.26 -19.00 -4.31
N ASN A 270 -0.87 -17.92 -4.76
CA ASN A 270 -2.23 -17.91 -5.30
C ASN A 270 -2.34 -18.38 -6.75
N ASN A 271 -1.27 -18.92 -7.33
CA ASN A 271 -1.31 -19.69 -8.58
C ASN A 271 -1.96 -21.06 -8.40
N LEU A 272 -2.07 -21.56 -7.17
CA LEU A 272 -2.88 -22.70 -6.82
C LEU A 272 -4.30 -22.20 -6.54
N LEU A 273 -5.27 -22.60 -7.37
CA LEU A 273 -6.65 -22.10 -7.28
C LEU A 273 -7.32 -22.46 -5.95
N GLU A 274 -6.92 -23.54 -5.30
CA GLU A 274 -7.35 -23.90 -3.94
C GLU A 274 -6.93 -22.83 -2.91
N ASN A 275 -5.74 -22.20 -3.09
CA ASN A 275 -5.27 -21.11 -2.25
C ASN A 275 -6.11 -19.84 -2.43
N LEU A 276 -6.71 -19.64 -3.60
CA LEU A 276 -7.73 -18.61 -3.82
C LEU A 276 -9.09 -18.98 -3.19
N GLY A 277 -9.30 -20.26 -2.85
CA GLY A 277 -10.54 -20.75 -2.27
C GLY A 277 -11.49 -21.41 -3.29
N LEU A 278 -10.98 -21.77 -4.49
CA LEU A 278 -11.81 -22.45 -5.51
C LEU A 278 -12.34 -23.77 -4.97
N CYS A 279 -13.66 -23.94 -5.02
CA CYS A 279 -14.38 -25.10 -4.51
C CYS A 279 -14.20 -25.42 -3.02
N VAL A 280 -13.54 -24.55 -2.27
CA VAL A 280 -13.34 -24.71 -0.83
C VAL A 280 -14.63 -24.37 -0.09
N THR A 281 -15.11 -25.28 0.74
CA THR A 281 -16.27 -25.04 1.60
C THR A 281 -15.86 -24.12 2.76
N PRO A 282 -16.60 -23.02 3.02
CA PRO A 282 -16.29 -22.14 4.15
C PRO A 282 -16.55 -22.84 5.50
N ASP A 283 -15.75 -22.50 6.51
CA ASP A 283 -15.93 -23.04 7.89
C ASP A 283 -17.29 -22.65 8.49
N GLN A 284 -17.81 -21.51 8.10
CA GLN A 284 -19.10 -21.00 8.52
C GLN A 284 -19.89 -20.56 7.28
N LEU A 285 -21.10 -21.11 7.15
CA LEU A 285 -22.01 -20.69 6.09
C LEU A 285 -22.57 -19.31 6.41
N LEU A 286 -22.65 -18.46 5.38
CA LEU A 286 -23.33 -17.19 5.45
C LEU A 286 -24.82 -17.39 5.20
N GLU A 287 -25.67 -16.85 6.06
CA GLU A 287 -27.13 -17.03 5.97
C GLU A 287 -27.74 -16.42 4.69
N ASN A 288 -27.06 -15.41 4.13
CA ASN A 288 -27.49 -14.71 2.93
C ASN A 288 -27.11 -15.44 1.61
N LEU A 289 -26.40 -16.56 1.68
CA LEU A 289 -26.03 -17.38 0.53
C LEU A 289 -26.65 -18.77 0.61
N SER A 290 -26.63 -19.51 -0.50
CA SER A 290 -27.13 -20.89 -0.54
C SER A 290 -26.31 -21.84 0.34
N SER A 291 -26.88 -22.98 0.70
CA SER A 291 -26.20 -23.99 1.54
C SER A 291 -25.03 -24.67 0.84
N ASP A 292 -24.95 -24.58 -0.49
CA ASP A 292 -23.84 -25.12 -1.32
C ASP A 292 -22.79 -24.05 -1.67
N GLN A 293 -22.79 -22.92 -0.97
CA GLN A 293 -21.80 -21.84 -1.13
C GLN A 293 -20.36 -22.36 -1.00
N LYS A 294 -19.45 -21.73 -1.72
CA LYS A 294 -18.00 -21.98 -1.65
C LYS A 294 -17.28 -20.67 -1.37
N LEU A 295 -16.01 -20.74 -0.99
CA LEU A 295 -15.20 -19.52 -0.96
C LEU A 295 -15.14 -18.88 -2.34
N ILE A 296 -14.92 -19.69 -3.39
CA ILE A 296 -15.14 -19.35 -4.80
C ILE A 296 -15.89 -20.51 -5.45
N LYS A 297 -17.06 -20.24 -5.99
CA LYS A 297 -17.90 -21.20 -6.72
C LYS A 297 -17.86 -20.88 -8.21
N PRO A 298 -17.25 -21.71 -9.05
CA PRO A 298 -17.14 -21.45 -10.50
C PRO A 298 -18.50 -21.17 -11.14
N GLY A 299 -18.56 -20.12 -11.97
CA GLY A 299 -19.77 -19.70 -12.68
C GLY A 299 -20.88 -19.12 -11.79
N ASP A 300 -20.66 -19.00 -10.47
CA ASP A 300 -21.71 -18.56 -9.51
C ASP A 300 -21.14 -17.53 -8.51
N PRO A 301 -20.96 -16.28 -8.92
CA PRO A 301 -20.49 -15.21 -8.01
C PRO A 301 -21.38 -15.02 -6.79
N GLU A 302 -22.72 -15.13 -6.96
CA GLU A 302 -23.69 -14.86 -5.90
C GLU A 302 -23.63 -15.90 -4.77
N ASN A 303 -23.06 -17.09 -5.01
CA ASN A 303 -22.81 -18.11 -4.01
C ASN A 303 -21.29 -18.27 -3.71
N SER A 304 -20.49 -17.27 -4.08
CA SER A 304 -19.06 -17.16 -3.77
C SER A 304 -18.84 -16.22 -2.60
N VAL A 305 -18.34 -16.73 -1.48
CA VAL A 305 -18.17 -15.96 -0.22
C VAL A 305 -17.25 -14.75 -0.41
N ILE A 306 -16.19 -14.86 -1.21
CA ILE A 306 -15.27 -13.74 -1.47
C ILE A 306 -16.00 -12.59 -2.18
N TYR A 307 -16.83 -12.90 -3.18
CA TYR A 307 -17.62 -11.90 -3.91
C TYR A 307 -18.62 -11.21 -2.98
N TYR A 308 -19.39 -11.99 -2.20
CA TYR A 308 -20.33 -11.45 -1.22
C TYR A 308 -19.64 -10.48 -0.25
N ARG A 309 -18.55 -10.92 0.40
CA ARG A 309 -17.82 -10.12 1.39
C ARG A 309 -17.20 -8.85 0.83
N LEU A 310 -16.85 -8.82 -0.44
CA LEU A 310 -16.39 -7.61 -1.11
C LEU A 310 -17.55 -6.68 -1.49
N ASN A 311 -18.74 -7.23 -1.72
CA ASN A 311 -19.93 -6.51 -2.19
C ASN A 311 -20.89 -6.08 -1.06
N VAL A 312 -20.47 -6.17 0.21
CA VAL A 312 -21.23 -5.67 1.37
C VAL A 312 -20.42 -4.63 2.15
N THR A 313 -21.15 -3.78 2.92
CA THR A 313 -20.54 -2.72 3.74
C THR A 313 -20.68 -2.97 5.26
N ALA A 314 -21.52 -3.93 5.67
CA ALA A 314 -21.70 -4.30 7.07
C ALA A 314 -20.35 -4.73 7.68
N GLU A 315 -20.00 -4.20 8.83
CA GLU A 315 -18.65 -4.36 9.42
C GLU A 315 -18.30 -5.82 9.73
N GLU A 316 -19.26 -6.57 10.19
CA GLU A 316 -19.15 -7.99 10.55
C GLU A 316 -19.01 -8.92 9.35
N GLU A 317 -19.39 -8.45 8.15
CA GLU A 317 -19.44 -9.28 6.95
C GLU A 317 -18.43 -8.89 5.89
N ARG A 318 -18.10 -7.59 5.82
CA ARG A 318 -17.22 -7.07 4.76
C ARG A 318 -15.77 -7.57 4.87
N MET A 319 -15.12 -7.70 3.72
CA MET A 319 -13.66 -7.87 3.59
C MET A 319 -13.11 -6.84 2.59
N PRO A 320 -11.94 -6.26 2.85
CA PRO A 320 -11.19 -6.25 4.11
C PRO A 320 -11.99 -5.68 5.27
N LEU A 321 -11.72 -6.15 6.49
CA LEU A 321 -12.36 -5.68 7.73
C LEU A 321 -12.11 -4.19 7.99
N LEU A 322 -10.89 -3.74 7.66
CA LEU A 322 -10.40 -2.38 7.87
C LEU A 322 -9.99 -1.74 6.53
N GLY A 323 -9.90 -0.42 6.51
CA GLY A 323 -9.44 0.35 5.35
C GLY A 323 -10.51 0.62 4.30
N ARG A 324 -11.73 0.09 4.46
CA ARG A 324 -12.88 0.45 3.61
C ARG A 324 -14.18 0.51 4.40
N SER A 325 -15.06 1.42 3.98
CA SER A 325 -16.47 1.52 4.40
C SER A 325 -17.43 1.54 3.21
N VAL A 326 -16.91 1.58 2.00
CA VAL A 326 -17.67 1.56 0.74
C VAL A 326 -17.23 0.38 -0.12
N ILE A 327 -18.05 0.02 -1.10
CA ILE A 327 -17.77 -1.05 -2.05
C ILE A 327 -16.72 -0.55 -3.06
N HIS A 328 -15.74 -1.39 -3.35
CA HIS A 328 -14.80 -1.21 -4.45
C HIS A 328 -15.40 -1.79 -5.74
N ASN A 329 -16.12 -0.98 -6.49
CA ASN A 329 -16.88 -1.45 -7.65
C ASN A 329 -16.01 -2.17 -8.69
N ASP A 330 -14.83 -1.66 -8.98
CA ASP A 330 -13.90 -2.27 -9.96
C ASP A 330 -13.37 -3.61 -9.48
N GLY A 331 -13.05 -3.74 -8.19
CA GLY A 331 -12.62 -5.00 -7.60
C GLY A 331 -13.73 -6.06 -7.57
N VAL A 332 -14.95 -5.63 -7.26
CA VAL A 332 -16.14 -6.51 -7.29
C VAL A 332 -16.44 -6.96 -8.72
N ALA A 333 -16.38 -6.06 -9.70
CA ALA A 333 -16.57 -6.39 -11.11
C ALA A 333 -15.49 -7.34 -11.61
N LEU A 334 -14.22 -7.08 -11.29
CA LEU A 334 -13.08 -7.95 -11.64
C LEU A 334 -13.28 -9.39 -11.15
N LEU A 335 -13.65 -9.55 -9.87
CA LEU A 335 -13.89 -10.88 -9.30
C LEU A 335 -15.11 -11.57 -9.88
N ARG A 336 -16.21 -10.84 -10.11
CA ARG A 336 -17.40 -11.38 -10.75
C ARG A 336 -17.08 -11.92 -12.16
N ASP A 337 -16.37 -11.14 -12.95
CA ASP A 337 -16.05 -11.51 -14.33
C ASP A 337 -15.14 -12.73 -14.37
N TRP A 338 -14.16 -12.80 -13.45
CA TRP A 338 -13.29 -13.97 -13.33
C TRP A 338 -14.06 -15.22 -12.85
N ILE A 339 -14.87 -15.12 -11.80
CA ILE A 339 -15.67 -16.27 -11.31
C ILE A 339 -16.59 -16.80 -12.40
N ASN A 340 -17.21 -15.92 -13.19
CA ASN A 340 -18.05 -16.31 -14.33
C ASN A 340 -17.26 -17.00 -15.45
N SER A 341 -15.96 -16.73 -15.58
CA SER A 341 -15.10 -17.36 -16.59
C SER A 341 -14.62 -18.76 -16.20
N LEU A 342 -14.81 -19.17 -14.95
CA LEU A 342 -14.40 -20.48 -14.46
C LEU A 342 -15.43 -21.54 -14.89
N GLU A 343 -14.98 -22.51 -15.71
CA GLU A 343 -15.87 -23.51 -16.33
C GLU A 343 -15.98 -24.82 -15.53
N THR A 344 -14.99 -25.12 -14.68
CA THR A 344 -14.93 -26.41 -13.96
C THR A 344 -15.83 -26.37 -12.73
N PRO A 345 -16.94 -27.15 -12.68
CA PRO A 345 -17.79 -27.19 -11.51
C PRO A 345 -17.07 -27.83 -10.30
N CYS A 346 -17.51 -27.49 -9.11
CA CYS A 346 -17.08 -28.20 -7.90
C CYS A 346 -17.76 -29.56 -7.81
N ASP A 347 -17.01 -30.60 -7.48
CA ASP A 347 -17.49 -31.95 -7.23
C ASP A 347 -18.39 -32.04 -5.98
#